data_ad2333f36c760ccfe66030ab25525b8b
#
_entry.id   ad2333f36c760ccfe66030ab25525b8b
#
_cell.length_a   1.000
_cell.length_b   1.000
_cell.length_c   1.000
_cell.angle_alpha   90.00
_cell.angle_beta   90.00
_cell.angle_gamma   90.00
#
_symmetry.space_group_name_H-M   'P 1'
#
loop_
_entity.id
_entity.type
_entity.pdbx_description
1 polymer ?
#
loop_
_entity_poly.entity_id
_entity_poly.type
_entity_poly.pdbx_seq_one_letter_code
_entity_poly.pdbx_strand_id
1 'polypeptide(L)'
;MCGIVGYVGMRSAQQVLLDGLEKLEYRGYDSAGVALTQRDGIRVVKSKGRLSTLRSKLEELALPQSSCGIGHTRWATHGEPSDVNSHPHSTPRVSIVHNGIIENYGALKERLIAKGYTFASETDTEVLVKLIDSCYQGEPLQALQAALAKVRGSYALAVLFKDYPDTIFAVKRESPLIVGWGEGENFVASDIPALLKYTRSYSVLEEGDMAVCTAQGIRFYNEFGEAVEREKLTADWDMEAAEKGGYPHFMLKEINEQPAAITATVSPRVENGLPELRIPELTDEKLRSIGTVHLVGCGTAMHAGMVGKTAIEALARVPAQVDIASEFRYRDPILKPEDLVIIISQSGETSDTLAALKLAKSRGVPVLAIVNVVGSSIARAADYVMYTYAGPEIAVASTKAYMVQLCVLYLFALRLAYARGQLTEEKTKYYTAQLLHAPEVIKSRLADCEQIKYLASRYVNTQSCFFIGRGFDYALSLEGSLKLKEISYVHSDAYAAGELKHGTISLITDGVPVIALATQKNVYEKTISNAKETRSRGARVLLFTTKDAEVPEGVATEVIRLDEYDDILMPLQLIVPLQLFAYYMAVLRGCDVDKPRNLAKSVTVE
;
A
#
# COMPACT_ATOMS: atom_id res chain seq x y z
N MET A 1 8.96 1.13 3.72
CA MET A 1 9.70 0.87 2.47
C MET A 1 10.61 2.04 2.13
N CYS A 2 11.70 1.78 1.45
CA CYS A 2 12.70 2.79 1.08
C CYS A 2 12.43 3.41 -0.30
N GLY A 3 12.91 4.62 -0.55
CA GLY A 3 12.88 5.26 -1.86
C GLY A 3 14.26 5.26 -2.52
N ILE A 4 14.37 4.80 -3.76
CA ILE A 4 15.57 4.90 -4.60
C ILE A 4 15.35 5.95 -5.68
N VAL A 5 16.35 6.82 -5.89
CA VAL A 5 16.44 7.72 -7.03
C VAL A 5 17.87 7.70 -7.57
N GLY A 6 18.02 7.56 -8.88
CA GLY A 6 19.28 7.71 -9.60
C GLY A 6 19.11 8.71 -10.74
N TYR A 7 20.14 9.45 -11.05
CA TYR A 7 20.15 10.44 -12.12
C TYR A 7 21.50 10.49 -12.83
N VAL A 8 21.45 10.53 -14.14
CA VAL A 8 22.62 10.82 -15.01
C VAL A 8 22.20 11.73 -16.14
N GLY A 9 22.89 12.87 -16.30
CA GLY A 9 22.56 13.86 -17.33
C GLY A 9 23.26 15.19 -17.13
N MET A 10 22.72 16.26 -17.74
CA MET A 10 23.36 17.58 -17.72
C MET A 10 22.93 18.47 -16.55
N ARG A 11 21.87 18.12 -15.82
CA ARG A 11 21.41 18.90 -14.64
C ARG A 11 22.26 18.59 -13.42
N SER A 12 22.05 19.36 -12.35
CA SER A 12 22.61 19.03 -11.03
C SER A 12 21.99 17.73 -10.50
N ALA A 13 22.78 16.66 -10.43
CA ALA A 13 22.34 15.40 -9.86
C ALA A 13 21.83 15.57 -8.43
N GLN A 14 22.49 16.38 -7.60
CA GLN A 14 22.04 16.65 -6.24
C GLN A 14 20.60 17.17 -6.19
N GLN A 15 20.24 18.14 -7.04
CA GLN A 15 18.89 18.71 -7.06
C GLN A 15 17.86 17.70 -7.54
N VAL A 16 18.17 16.96 -8.62
CA VAL A 16 17.26 15.94 -9.17
C VAL A 16 17.00 14.82 -8.14
N LEU A 17 18.05 14.38 -7.46
CA LEU A 17 17.92 13.37 -6.41
C LEU A 17 17.06 13.85 -5.25
N LEU A 18 17.27 15.08 -4.76
CA LEU A 18 16.47 15.64 -3.67
C LEU A 18 15.00 15.81 -4.06
N ASP A 19 14.71 16.26 -5.27
CA ASP A 19 13.34 16.41 -5.77
C ASP A 19 12.62 15.05 -5.87
N GLY A 20 13.31 14.04 -6.39
CA GLY A 20 12.77 12.68 -6.50
C GLY A 20 12.58 12.02 -5.14
N LEU A 21 13.55 12.14 -4.23
CA LEU A 21 13.46 11.60 -2.87
C LEU A 21 12.35 12.27 -2.05
N GLU A 22 12.06 13.56 -2.27
CA GLU A 22 10.96 14.27 -1.63
C GLU A 22 9.61 13.64 -2.00
N LYS A 23 9.45 13.23 -3.26
CA LYS A 23 8.26 12.53 -3.73
C LYS A 23 8.17 11.09 -3.23
N LEU A 24 9.27 10.49 -2.75
CA LEU A 24 9.33 9.14 -2.18
C LEU A 24 9.42 9.11 -0.65
N GLU A 25 9.43 10.27 0.03
CA GLU A 25 9.58 10.33 1.48
C GLU A 25 8.44 9.62 2.24
N TYR A 26 7.25 9.48 1.62
CA TYR A 26 6.16 8.66 2.17
C TYR A 26 6.49 7.16 2.28
N ARG A 27 7.53 6.70 1.56
CA ARG A 27 8.01 5.32 1.60
C ARG A 27 9.01 5.06 2.73
N GLY A 28 9.78 6.09 3.15
CA GLY A 28 10.77 5.97 4.22
C GLY A 28 11.30 7.34 4.62
N TYR A 29 11.42 7.58 5.91
CA TYR A 29 11.79 8.89 6.48
C TYR A 29 12.67 8.78 7.72
N ASP A 30 13.21 7.60 8.01
CA ASP A 30 14.07 7.36 9.19
C ASP A 30 15.48 7.91 8.98
N SER A 31 15.93 7.88 7.75
CA SER A 31 17.19 8.48 7.33
C SER A 31 17.23 8.66 5.82
N ALA A 32 18.13 9.51 5.32
CA ALA A 32 18.31 9.75 3.90
C ALA A 32 19.81 9.94 3.57
N GLY A 33 20.15 9.76 2.29
CA GLY A 33 21.51 10.04 1.83
C GLY A 33 21.65 9.99 0.32
N VAL A 34 22.73 10.55 -0.17
CA VAL A 34 23.10 10.60 -1.58
C VAL A 34 24.56 10.20 -1.78
N ALA A 35 24.86 9.60 -2.93
CA ALA A 35 26.20 9.44 -3.45
C ALA A 35 26.28 10.16 -4.80
N LEU A 36 27.26 11.04 -4.94
CA LEU A 36 27.48 11.90 -6.10
C LEU A 36 28.86 11.59 -6.70
N THR A 37 28.93 11.42 -8.01
CA THR A 37 30.23 11.26 -8.68
C THR A 37 30.95 12.62 -8.74
N GLN A 38 32.23 12.61 -8.43
CA GLN A 38 33.10 13.76 -8.44
C GLN A 38 34.40 13.42 -9.20
N ARG A 39 35.22 14.41 -9.56
CA ARG A 39 36.48 14.19 -10.29
C ARG A 39 37.44 13.25 -9.56
N ASP A 40 37.42 13.27 -8.23
CA ASP A 40 38.29 12.50 -7.32
C ASP A 40 37.68 11.19 -6.83
N GLY A 41 36.42 10.89 -7.19
CA GLY A 41 35.73 9.68 -6.79
C GLY A 41 34.24 9.87 -6.49
N ILE A 42 33.70 9.06 -5.59
CA ILE A 42 32.28 9.11 -5.20
C ILE A 42 32.16 9.78 -3.83
N ARG A 43 31.43 10.88 -3.74
CA ARG A 43 31.14 11.58 -2.49
C ARG A 43 29.82 11.15 -1.90
N VAL A 44 29.83 10.65 -0.66
CA VAL A 44 28.64 10.19 0.07
C VAL A 44 28.29 11.17 1.18
N VAL A 45 27.01 11.56 1.26
CA VAL A 45 26.45 12.37 2.35
C VAL A 45 25.20 11.68 2.87
N LYS A 46 25.16 11.44 4.18
CA LYS A 46 24.06 10.72 4.85
C LYS A 46 23.60 11.49 6.08
N SER A 47 22.33 11.31 6.43
CA SER A 47 21.75 11.91 7.63
C SER A 47 20.65 11.04 8.20
N LYS A 48 20.67 10.84 9.51
CA LYS A 48 19.51 10.36 10.28
C LYS A 48 18.40 11.42 10.23
N GLY A 49 17.15 10.98 10.18
CA GLY A 49 15.98 11.84 10.17
C GLY A 49 15.45 12.11 8.76
N ARG A 50 14.56 13.09 8.66
CA ARG A 50 13.85 13.44 7.42
C ARG A 50 14.78 14.01 6.34
N LEU A 51 14.30 14.00 5.10
CA LEU A 51 15.04 14.52 3.94
C LEU A 51 15.47 15.99 4.10
N SER A 52 14.71 16.80 4.85
CA SER A 52 15.06 18.19 5.16
C SER A 52 16.41 18.30 5.87
N THR A 53 16.74 17.38 6.77
CA THR A 53 18.03 17.34 7.48
C THR A 53 19.19 17.06 6.51
N LEU A 54 18.99 16.13 5.56
CA LEU A 54 19.98 15.87 4.50
C LEU A 54 20.15 17.09 3.60
N ARG A 55 19.07 17.80 3.24
CA ARG A 55 19.09 19.01 2.40
C ARG A 55 19.96 20.08 3.06
N SER A 56 19.70 20.42 4.33
CA SER A 56 20.52 21.40 5.08
C SER A 56 21.99 21.00 5.13
N LYS A 57 22.30 19.73 5.38
CA LYS A 57 23.68 19.22 5.41
C LYS A 57 24.39 19.35 4.04
N LEU A 58 23.67 19.13 2.94
CA LEU A 58 24.22 19.30 1.58
C LEU A 58 24.44 20.77 1.21
N GLU A 59 23.56 21.67 1.66
CA GLU A 59 23.70 23.12 1.49
C GLU A 59 24.93 23.64 2.24
N GLU A 60 25.16 23.21 3.48
CA GLU A 60 26.35 23.56 4.28
C GLU A 60 27.66 23.06 3.64
N LEU A 61 27.64 21.85 3.06
CA LEU A 61 28.85 21.27 2.44
C LEU A 61 29.19 21.91 1.10
N ALA A 62 28.26 22.58 0.44
CA ALA A 62 28.43 23.28 -0.85
C ALA A 62 29.24 22.45 -1.87
N LEU A 63 28.85 21.19 -2.10
CA LEU A 63 29.58 20.26 -2.96
C LEU A 63 29.64 20.75 -4.42
N PRO A 64 30.73 20.46 -5.15
CA PRO A 64 30.78 20.72 -6.59
C PRO A 64 29.62 20.06 -7.33
N GLN A 65 29.18 20.69 -8.43
CA GLN A 65 28.14 20.14 -9.27
C GLN A 65 28.53 18.76 -9.81
N SER A 66 27.58 17.82 -9.75
CA SER A 66 27.71 16.47 -10.27
C SER A 66 26.65 16.22 -11.34
N SER A 67 27.02 15.49 -12.39
CA SER A 67 26.15 15.03 -13.49
C SER A 67 25.50 13.66 -13.22
N CYS A 68 26.03 12.91 -12.24
CA CYS A 68 25.59 11.55 -11.97
C CYS A 68 25.55 11.28 -10.46
N GLY A 69 24.52 10.57 -10.00
CA GLY A 69 24.40 10.23 -8.60
C GLY A 69 23.23 9.28 -8.31
N ILE A 70 23.23 8.74 -7.09
CA ILE A 70 22.16 7.92 -6.53
C ILE A 70 21.77 8.43 -5.16
N GLY A 71 20.51 8.28 -4.79
CA GLY A 71 19.97 8.73 -3.52
C GLY A 71 18.96 7.77 -2.95
N HIS A 72 18.74 7.87 -1.64
CA HIS A 72 17.90 6.94 -0.89
C HIS A 72 17.20 7.63 0.28
N THR A 73 15.93 7.24 0.52
CA THR A 73 15.24 7.45 1.78
C THR A 73 14.96 6.10 2.43
N ARG A 74 15.37 5.94 3.68
CA ARG A 74 15.38 4.65 4.37
C ARG A 74 14.18 4.49 5.31
N TRP A 75 13.61 3.30 5.25
CA TRP A 75 12.82 2.67 6.29
C TRP A 75 13.68 1.57 6.92
N ALA A 76 14.01 1.70 8.21
CA ALA A 76 14.94 0.81 8.87
C ALA A 76 14.35 -0.61 9.06
N THR A 77 15.02 -1.60 8.49
CA THR A 77 14.73 -3.04 8.68
C THR A 77 15.87 -3.72 9.47
N HIS A 78 17.14 -3.46 9.10
CA HIS A 78 18.34 -3.97 9.75
C HIS A 78 19.19 -2.82 10.27
N GLY A 79 19.46 -2.79 11.57
CA GLY A 79 20.18 -1.72 12.27
C GLY A 79 19.33 -0.46 12.51
N GLU A 80 19.48 0.13 13.68
CA GLU A 80 18.72 1.34 14.07
C GLU A 80 18.99 2.54 13.13
N PRO A 81 18.06 3.51 13.05
CA PRO A 81 18.28 4.75 12.30
C PRO A 81 19.49 5.53 12.83
N SER A 82 20.53 5.62 12.01
CA SER A 82 21.78 6.36 12.28
C SER A 82 22.44 6.78 10.99
N ASP A 83 23.37 7.73 11.03
CA ASP A 83 24.15 8.13 9.86
C ASP A 83 24.95 6.94 9.30
N VAL A 84 25.46 6.05 10.15
CA VAL A 84 26.26 4.88 9.75
C VAL A 84 25.39 3.86 9.01
N ASN A 85 24.20 3.56 9.51
CA ASN A 85 23.28 2.58 8.94
C ASN A 85 22.45 3.15 7.77
N SER A 86 22.56 4.46 7.47
CA SER A 86 21.88 5.07 6.33
C SER A 86 22.53 4.68 5.02
N HIS A 87 21.73 4.64 3.94
CA HIS A 87 22.23 4.51 2.57
C HIS A 87 22.64 5.87 2.00
N PRO A 88 23.56 5.91 1.01
CA PRO A 88 24.28 4.81 0.36
C PRO A 88 25.33 4.13 1.24
N HIS A 89 25.63 2.84 1.00
CA HIS A 89 26.80 2.16 1.51
C HIS A 89 27.89 2.11 0.43
N SER A 90 29.14 2.26 0.83
CA SER A 90 30.24 2.45 -0.12
C SER A 90 31.52 1.76 0.29
N THR A 91 32.31 1.39 -0.71
CA THR A 91 33.74 1.14 -0.66
C THR A 91 34.48 2.26 -1.42
N PRO A 92 35.80 2.29 -1.48
CA PRO A 92 36.52 3.25 -2.31
C PRO A 92 36.22 3.19 -3.81
N ARG A 93 35.66 2.06 -4.30
CA ARG A 93 35.42 1.81 -5.73
C ARG A 93 33.93 1.74 -6.11
N VAL A 94 33.05 1.38 -5.17
CA VAL A 94 31.64 1.11 -5.43
C VAL A 94 30.75 1.78 -4.39
N SER A 95 29.63 2.36 -4.81
CA SER A 95 28.58 2.88 -3.92
C SER A 95 27.21 2.34 -4.35
N ILE A 96 26.39 1.91 -3.38
CA ILE A 96 25.07 1.37 -3.67
C ILE A 96 23.99 1.96 -2.77
N VAL A 97 22.77 2.01 -3.33
CA VAL A 97 21.52 2.11 -2.57
C VAL A 97 20.72 0.84 -2.82
N HIS A 98 19.97 0.39 -1.81
CA HIS A 98 19.31 -0.91 -1.82
C HIS A 98 17.93 -0.83 -1.16
N ASN A 99 16.93 -1.37 -1.85
CA ASN A 99 15.64 -1.74 -1.31
C ASN A 99 15.51 -3.26 -1.35
N GLY A 100 15.20 -3.88 -0.22
CA GLY A 100 15.10 -5.34 -0.11
C GLY A 100 15.76 -5.87 1.16
N ILE A 101 15.91 -7.18 1.21
CA ILE A 101 16.58 -7.89 2.31
C ILE A 101 17.48 -8.99 1.72
N ILE A 102 18.74 -9.01 2.15
CA ILE A 102 19.69 -10.06 1.80
C ILE A 102 19.67 -11.12 2.91
N GLU A 103 18.86 -12.14 2.74
CA GLU A 103 18.60 -13.16 3.77
C GLU A 103 19.86 -13.89 4.26
N ASN A 104 20.79 -14.15 3.36
CA ASN A 104 22.05 -14.87 3.69
C ASN A 104 23.22 -13.94 4.01
N TYR A 105 22.94 -12.66 4.38
CA TYR A 105 24.00 -11.66 4.64
C TYR A 105 24.97 -12.07 5.73
N GLY A 106 24.53 -12.78 6.77
CA GLY A 106 25.40 -13.26 7.86
C GLY A 106 26.53 -14.17 7.35
N ALA A 107 26.20 -15.19 6.57
CA ALA A 107 27.18 -16.09 5.98
C ALA A 107 28.11 -15.40 4.96
N LEU A 108 27.57 -14.42 4.21
CA LEU A 108 28.38 -13.61 3.29
C LEU A 108 29.34 -12.70 4.05
N LYS A 109 28.90 -12.09 5.16
CA LYS A 109 29.73 -11.25 6.04
C LYS A 109 30.92 -12.02 6.60
N GLU A 110 30.71 -13.21 7.12
CA GLU A 110 31.79 -14.07 7.63
C GLU A 110 32.85 -14.36 6.57
N ARG A 111 32.42 -14.71 5.34
CA ARG A 111 33.32 -14.95 4.21
C ARG A 111 34.13 -13.70 3.80
N LEU A 112 33.51 -12.50 3.88
CA LEU A 112 34.17 -11.25 3.57
C LEU A 112 35.15 -10.85 4.69
N ILE A 113 34.83 -11.09 5.96
CA ILE A 113 35.76 -10.90 7.09
C ILE A 113 37.01 -11.77 6.90
N ALA A 114 36.82 -13.05 6.52
CA ALA A 114 37.94 -13.94 6.22
C ALA A 114 38.83 -13.47 5.06
N LYS A 115 38.30 -12.58 4.18
CA LYS A 115 39.05 -11.91 3.10
C LYS A 115 39.64 -10.55 3.51
N GLY A 116 39.50 -10.15 4.78
CA GLY A 116 40.06 -8.90 5.30
C GLY A 116 39.14 -7.68 5.23
N TYR A 117 37.87 -7.84 4.86
CA TYR A 117 36.88 -6.75 4.91
C TYR A 117 36.45 -6.46 6.35
N THR A 118 36.39 -5.18 6.70
CA THR A 118 35.85 -4.68 7.98
C THR A 118 34.44 -4.10 7.76
N PHE A 119 33.60 -4.08 8.78
CA PHE A 119 32.23 -3.59 8.72
C PHE A 119 32.01 -2.50 9.77
N ALA A 120 31.36 -1.40 9.36
CA ALA A 120 31.03 -0.28 10.23
C ALA A 120 29.53 -0.24 10.60
N SER A 121 28.67 -0.77 9.74
CA SER A 121 27.22 -0.78 9.95
C SER A 121 26.68 -2.17 10.31
N GLU A 122 25.42 -2.17 10.74
CA GLU A 122 24.65 -3.38 11.04
C GLU A 122 23.80 -3.85 9.86
N THR A 123 23.92 -3.17 8.69
CA THR A 123 23.05 -3.42 7.55
C THR A 123 23.55 -4.56 6.67
N ASP A 124 22.63 -5.30 6.11
CA ASP A 124 22.85 -6.29 5.05
C ASP A 124 23.41 -5.64 3.77
N THR A 125 23.05 -4.38 3.52
CA THR A 125 23.51 -3.59 2.36
C THR A 125 25.01 -3.32 2.40
N GLU A 126 25.61 -3.11 3.57
CA GLU A 126 27.08 -2.99 3.66
C GLU A 126 27.77 -4.30 3.25
N VAL A 127 27.15 -5.43 3.57
CA VAL A 127 27.67 -6.74 3.13
C VAL A 127 27.58 -6.85 1.61
N LEU A 128 26.47 -6.38 1.03
CA LEU A 128 26.25 -6.45 -0.42
C LEU A 128 27.26 -5.58 -1.19
N VAL A 129 27.50 -4.32 -0.77
CA VAL A 129 28.46 -3.46 -1.47
C VAL A 129 29.88 -4.04 -1.42
N LYS A 130 30.29 -4.63 -0.28
CA LYS A 130 31.59 -5.26 -0.15
C LYS A 130 31.70 -6.56 -0.95
N LEU A 131 30.60 -7.30 -1.09
CA LEU A 131 30.54 -8.45 -1.97
C LEU A 131 30.73 -8.05 -3.44
N ILE A 132 30.02 -7.00 -3.91
CA ILE A 132 30.18 -6.47 -5.27
C ILE A 132 31.62 -5.98 -5.48
N ASP A 133 32.17 -5.21 -4.55
CA ASP A 133 33.55 -4.75 -4.59
C ASP A 133 34.55 -5.91 -4.67
N SER A 134 34.31 -6.99 -3.91
CA SER A 134 35.19 -8.18 -3.94
C SER A 134 35.17 -8.95 -5.27
N CYS A 135 34.13 -8.76 -6.07
CA CYS A 135 33.97 -9.36 -7.40
C CYS A 135 34.42 -8.40 -8.52
N TYR A 136 34.62 -7.09 -8.23
CA TYR A 136 34.92 -6.08 -9.22
C TYR A 136 36.37 -6.13 -9.70
N GLN A 137 36.54 -6.34 -11.00
CA GLN A 137 37.82 -6.43 -11.73
C GLN A 137 37.89 -5.48 -12.93
N GLY A 138 37.17 -4.34 -12.88
CA GLY A 138 37.08 -3.38 -13.98
C GLY A 138 35.83 -3.51 -14.86
N GLU A 139 35.08 -4.62 -14.74
CA GLU A 139 33.88 -4.91 -15.52
C GLU A 139 32.64 -4.92 -14.61
N PRO A 140 31.84 -3.83 -14.55
CA PRO A 140 30.73 -3.68 -13.62
C PRO A 140 29.64 -4.77 -13.75
N LEU A 141 29.20 -5.08 -14.97
CA LEU A 141 28.13 -6.09 -15.18
C LEU A 141 28.55 -7.47 -14.70
N GLN A 142 29.79 -7.88 -15.00
CA GLN A 142 30.32 -9.16 -14.54
C GLN A 142 30.46 -9.21 -13.01
N ALA A 143 30.86 -8.10 -12.39
CA ALA A 143 30.95 -7.99 -10.93
C ALA A 143 29.57 -8.12 -10.26
N LEU A 144 28.56 -7.47 -10.83
CA LEU A 144 27.16 -7.57 -10.37
C LEU A 144 26.64 -9.00 -10.51
N GLN A 145 26.78 -9.62 -11.66
CA GLN A 145 26.38 -11.02 -11.89
C GLN A 145 27.07 -11.97 -10.89
N ALA A 146 28.40 -11.87 -10.75
CA ALA A 146 29.19 -12.75 -9.88
C ALA A 146 28.86 -12.56 -8.38
N ALA A 147 28.46 -11.36 -7.97
CA ALA A 147 28.05 -11.06 -6.61
C ALA A 147 26.61 -11.56 -6.36
N LEU A 148 25.68 -11.20 -7.24
CA LEU A 148 24.25 -11.48 -7.07
C LEU A 148 23.90 -12.97 -7.22
N ALA A 149 24.68 -13.74 -7.95
CA ALA A 149 24.57 -15.20 -7.98
C ALA A 149 24.80 -15.86 -6.60
N LYS A 150 25.41 -15.16 -5.64
CA LYS A 150 25.68 -15.66 -4.27
C LYS A 150 24.63 -15.16 -3.25
N VAL A 151 23.76 -14.25 -3.68
CA VAL A 151 22.76 -13.58 -2.83
C VAL A 151 21.45 -14.36 -2.83
N ARG A 152 20.84 -14.52 -1.66
CA ARG A 152 19.46 -14.95 -1.49
C ARG A 152 18.66 -13.81 -0.88
N GLY A 153 17.41 -13.64 -1.36
CA GLY A 153 16.50 -12.60 -0.93
C GLY A 153 16.16 -11.60 -2.05
N SER A 154 15.46 -10.53 -1.68
CA SER A 154 14.95 -9.52 -2.59
C SER A 154 15.90 -8.32 -2.66
N TYR A 155 16.00 -7.71 -3.83
CA TYR A 155 16.76 -6.46 -4.01
C TYR A 155 16.31 -5.63 -5.20
N ALA A 156 16.32 -4.31 -5.02
CA ALA A 156 16.40 -3.31 -6.06
C ALA A 156 17.62 -2.44 -5.75
N LEU A 157 18.54 -2.33 -6.68
CA LEU A 157 19.83 -1.67 -6.52
C LEU A 157 19.98 -0.53 -7.53
N ALA A 158 20.56 0.61 -7.08
CA ALA A 158 21.26 1.52 -7.97
C ALA A 158 22.72 1.60 -7.49
N VAL A 159 23.63 1.44 -8.43
CA VAL A 159 25.07 1.22 -8.19
C VAL A 159 25.89 2.22 -8.99
N LEU A 160 26.87 2.85 -8.33
CA LEU A 160 27.91 3.66 -8.95
C LEU A 160 29.25 2.95 -8.81
N PHE A 161 30.03 2.95 -9.88
CA PHE A 161 31.43 2.55 -9.90
C PHE A 161 32.32 3.77 -10.15
N LYS A 162 33.37 3.92 -9.38
CA LYS A 162 34.31 5.05 -9.50
C LYS A 162 34.87 5.21 -10.91
N ASP A 163 35.16 4.09 -11.58
CA ASP A 163 35.76 4.06 -12.92
C ASP A 163 34.75 4.37 -14.04
N TYR A 164 33.44 4.46 -13.70
CA TYR A 164 32.34 4.76 -14.62
C TYR A 164 31.51 5.95 -14.10
N PRO A 165 32.09 7.17 -14.03
CA PRO A 165 31.50 8.32 -13.34
C PRO A 165 30.17 8.81 -13.93
N ASP A 166 29.90 8.55 -15.20
CA ASP A 166 28.70 8.98 -15.93
C ASP A 166 27.76 7.80 -16.22
N THR A 167 27.75 6.79 -15.35
CA THR A 167 26.94 5.58 -15.54
C THR A 167 26.33 5.12 -14.21
N ILE A 168 25.04 4.82 -14.26
CA ILE A 168 24.33 4.13 -13.17
C ILE A 168 24.00 2.71 -13.64
N PHE A 169 24.29 1.74 -12.77
CA PHE A 169 23.87 0.36 -12.96
C PHE A 169 22.67 0.10 -12.04
N ALA A 170 21.57 -0.36 -12.61
CA ALA A 170 20.36 -0.71 -11.86
C ALA A 170 20.10 -2.21 -11.97
N VAL A 171 19.72 -2.85 -10.88
CA VAL A 171 19.47 -4.30 -10.85
C VAL A 171 18.24 -4.60 -10.00
N LYS A 172 17.43 -5.56 -10.42
CA LYS A 172 16.19 -5.91 -9.73
C LYS A 172 16.04 -7.42 -9.52
N ARG A 173 15.57 -7.77 -8.30
CA ARG A 173 14.94 -9.06 -7.97
C ARG A 173 13.85 -8.80 -6.92
N GLU A 174 12.59 -9.10 -7.26
CA GLU A 174 11.38 -8.94 -6.44
C GLU A 174 11.03 -7.49 -6.07
N SER A 175 11.96 -6.70 -5.49
CA SER A 175 11.70 -5.29 -5.15
C SER A 175 11.52 -4.41 -6.40
N PRO A 176 10.55 -3.46 -6.43
CA PRO A 176 10.25 -2.67 -7.62
C PRO A 176 11.39 -1.70 -7.98
N LEU A 177 11.69 -1.63 -9.28
CA LEU A 177 12.64 -0.68 -9.86
C LEU A 177 12.24 -0.36 -11.30
N ILE A 178 12.30 0.92 -11.66
CA ILE A 178 12.03 1.45 -12.98
C ILE A 178 13.18 2.33 -13.46
N VAL A 179 13.28 2.51 -14.76
CA VAL A 179 14.16 3.51 -15.37
C VAL A 179 13.33 4.53 -16.13
N GLY A 180 13.69 5.81 -16.03
CA GLY A 180 13.06 6.92 -16.72
C GLY A 180 13.88 7.37 -17.93
N TRP A 181 13.20 7.66 -19.05
CA TRP A 181 13.80 8.13 -20.28
C TRP A 181 13.64 9.64 -20.39
N GLY A 182 14.76 10.37 -20.56
CA GLY A 182 14.78 11.80 -20.84
C GLY A 182 15.59 12.14 -22.10
N GLU A 183 15.65 13.42 -22.45
CA GLU A 183 16.47 13.93 -23.56
C GLU A 183 17.84 14.36 -23.03
N GLY A 184 18.88 13.56 -23.33
CA GLY A 184 20.23 13.80 -22.80
C GLY A 184 20.37 13.57 -21.29
N GLU A 185 19.42 12.87 -20.71
CA GLU A 185 19.41 12.50 -19.30
C GLU A 185 18.55 11.24 -19.09
N ASN A 186 18.88 10.44 -18.07
CA ASN A 186 18.12 9.26 -17.71
C ASN A 186 18.08 9.09 -16.19
N PHE A 187 17.10 8.31 -15.74
CA PHE A 187 16.73 8.20 -14.33
C PHE A 187 16.59 6.74 -13.91
N VAL A 188 16.79 6.48 -12.63
CA VAL A 188 16.41 5.22 -11.96
C VAL A 188 15.52 5.61 -10.78
N ALA A 189 14.44 4.88 -10.55
CA ALA A 189 13.59 5.11 -9.39
C ALA A 189 12.90 3.84 -8.91
N SER A 190 12.57 3.79 -7.63
CA SER A 190 11.75 2.72 -7.07
C SER A 190 10.24 2.93 -7.29
N ASP A 191 9.82 4.14 -7.73
CA ASP A 191 8.44 4.46 -8.05
C ASP A 191 8.32 5.65 -9.01
N ILE A 192 7.23 5.66 -9.78
CA ILE A 192 6.94 6.65 -10.84
C ILE A 192 6.89 8.10 -10.32
N PRO A 193 6.30 8.44 -9.13
CA PRO A 193 6.23 9.82 -8.64
C PRO A 193 7.57 10.53 -8.57
N ALA A 194 8.66 9.81 -8.37
CA ALA A 194 10.00 10.40 -8.34
C ALA A 194 10.44 10.99 -9.68
N LEU A 195 9.87 10.54 -10.79
CA LEU A 195 10.27 10.89 -12.15
C LEU A 195 9.40 11.98 -12.77
N LEU A 196 8.13 12.12 -12.35
CA LEU A 196 7.09 12.90 -13.03
C LEU A 196 7.44 14.38 -13.27
N LYS A 197 8.31 14.96 -12.45
CA LYS A 197 8.81 16.34 -12.63
C LYS A 197 9.69 16.46 -13.89
N TYR A 198 10.33 15.38 -14.31
CA TYR A 198 11.36 15.38 -15.34
C TYR A 198 10.97 14.59 -16.58
N THR A 199 10.30 13.45 -16.40
CA THR A 199 9.84 12.60 -17.50
C THR A 199 8.60 11.81 -17.13
N ARG A 200 7.75 11.54 -18.14
CA ARG A 200 6.63 10.60 -18.03
C ARG A 200 6.92 9.26 -18.70
N SER A 201 8.05 9.17 -19.43
CA SER A 201 8.45 7.95 -20.14
C SER A 201 9.30 7.09 -19.25
N TYR A 202 8.92 5.84 -19.06
CA TYR A 202 9.65 4.90 -18.21
C TYR A 202 9.58 3.47 -18.77
N SER A 203 10.50 2.61 -18.31
CA SER A 203 10.44 1.16 -18.50
C SER A 203 10.56 0.48 -17.13
N VAL A 204 9.86 -0.64 -16.98
CA VAL A 204 9.93 -1.46 -15.77
C VAL A 204 11.01 -2.52 -15.96
N LEU A 205 11.87 -2.71 -14.96
CA LEU A 205 12.78 -3.83 -14.93
C LEU A 205 12.00 -5.11 -14.57
N GLU A 206 12.30 -6.19 -15.26
CA GLU A 206 11.78 -7.53 -14.95
C GLU A 206 12.69 -8.27 -13.95
N GLU A 207 12.29 -9.46 -13.54
CA GLU A 207 13.06 -10.28 -12.60
C GLU A 207 14.43 -10.65 -13.17
N GLY A 208 15.49 -10.33 -12.43
CA GLY A 208 16.87 -10.57 -12.84
C GLY A 208 17.46 -9.54 -13.79
N ASP A 209 16.68 -8.54 -14.20
CA ASP A 209 17.17 -7.50 -15.12
C ASP A 209 18.28 -6.64 -14.50
N MET A 210 19.22 -6.28 -15.37
CA MET A 210 20.23 -5.25 -15.15
C MET A 210 20.08 -4.14 -16.19
N ALA A 211 20.07 -2.89 -15.78
CA ALA A 211 20.05 -1.74 -16.68
C ALA A 211 21.35 -0.91 -16.53
N VAL A 212 21.91 -0.50 -17.65
CA VAL A 212 23.05 0.43 -17.72
C VAL A 212 22.53 1.76 -18.23
N CYS A 213 22.46 2.74 -17.35
CA CYS A 213 21.91 4.07 -17.61
C CYS A 213 23.04 5.08 -17.78
N THR A 214 23.10 5.72 -18.95
CA THR A 214 23.98 6.85 -19.27
C THR A 214 23.15 8.04 -19.73
N ALA A 215 23.72 9.22 -19.88
CA ALA A 215 23.00 10.38 -20.43
C ALA A 215 22.48 10.15 -21.86
N GLN A 216 23.14 9.29 -22.63
CA GLN A 216 22.83 9.00 -24.04
C GLN A 216 21.75 7.92 -24.21
N GLY A 217 21.51 7.09 -23.19
CA GLY A 217 20.50 6.02 -23.30
C GLY A 217 20.60 4.98 -22.19
N ILE A 218 19.69 4.02 -22.28
CA ILE A 218 19.56 2.91 -21.34
C ILE A 218 19.65 1.60 -22.13
N ARG A 219 20.46 0.66 -21.63
CA ARG A 219 20.58 -0.70 -22.16
C ARG A 219 20.19 -1.70 -21.08
N PHE A 220 19.44 -2.72 -21.47
CA PHE A 220 18.99 -3.77 -20.55
C PHE A 220 19.68 -5.09 -20.85
N TYR A 221 19.91 -5.84 -19.80
CA TYR A 221 20.50 -7.17 -19.81
C TYR A 221 19.72 -8.06 -18.86
N ASN A 222 19.54 -9.32 -19.23
CA ASN A 222 18.97 -10.33 -18.32
C ASN A 222 20.01 -10.83 -17.30
N GLU A 223 19.61 -11.72 -16.42
CA GLU A 223 20.50 -12.31 -15.40
C GLU A 223 21.72 -13.05 -15.97
N PHE A 224 21.65 -13.48 -17.26
CA PHE A 224 22.76 -14.13 -17.95
C PHE A 224 23.70 -13.14 -18.66
N GLY A 225 23.38 -11.84 -18.64
CA GLY A 225 24.16 -10.79 -19.32
C GLY A 225 23.84 -10.64 -20.80
N GLU A 226 22.78 -11.26 -21.28
CA GLU A 226 22.31 -11.09 -22.65
C GLU A 226 21.49 -9.80 -22.79
N ALA A 227 21.71 -9.05 -23.88
CA ALA A 227 20.98 -7.83 -24.15
C ALA A 227 19.49 -8.15 -24.42
N VAL A 228 18.60 -7.41 -23.73
CA VAL A 228 17.15 -7.54 -23.88
C VAL A 228 16.51 -6.19 -24.12
N GLU A 229 15.32 -6.18 -24.70
CA GLU A 229 14.51 -4.98 -24.86
C GLU A 229 13.41 -4.92 -23.79
N ARG A 230 13.05 -3.69 -23.36
CA ARG A 230 11.95 -3.44 -22.43
C ARG A 230 11.03 -2.39 -23.01
N GLU A 231 9.74 -2.63 -22.85
CA GLU A 231 8.70 -1.72 -23.31
C GLU A 231 8.85 -0.34 -22.67
N LYS A 232 8.67 0.71 -23.48
CA LYS A 232 8.63 2.08 -23.03
C LYS A 232 7.19 2.48 -22.79
N LEU A 233 6.86 2.72 -21.51
CA LEU A 233 5.55 3.10 -21.03
C LEU A 233 5.47 4.61 -20.80
N THR A 234 4.25 5.13 -20.76
CA THR A 234 3.98 6.53 -20.43
C THR A 234 3.10 6.59 -19.16
N ALA A 235 3.50 7.38 -18.19
CA ALA A 235 2.72 7.59 -16.98
C ALA A 235 1.55 8.55 -17.26
N ASP A 236 0.33 8.09 -17.05
CA ASP A 236 -0.90 8.86 -17.23
C ASP A 236 -1.27 9.73 -16.00
N TRP A 237 -0.38 9.80 -15.03
CA TRP A 237 -0.63 10.51 -13.78
C TRP A 237 -0.50 12.02 -13.96
N ASP A 238 -1.48 12.77 -13.45
CA ASP A 238 -1.44 14.22 -13.40
C ASP A 238 -0.62 14.66 -12.17
N MET A 239 0.30 15.61 -12.37
CA MET A 239 1.09 16.20 -11.26
C MET A 239 0.20 16.88 -10.22
N GLU A 240 -0.92 17.53 -10.65
CA GLU A 240 -1.87 18.16 -9.74
C GLU A 240 -2.55 17.15 -8.80
N ALA A 241 -2.77 15.92 -9.26
CA ALA A 241 -3.34 14.85 -8.42
C ALA A 241 -2.42 14.46 -7.25
N ALA A 242 -1.10 14.66 -7.38
CA ALA A 242 -0.11 14.41 -6.34
C ALA A 242 0.14 15.61 -5.41
N GLU A 243 -0.67 16.67 -5.49
CA GLU A 243 -0.64 17.85 -4.62
C GLU A 243 -1.81 17.86 -3.63
N LYS A 244 -1.67 18.60 -2.53
CA LYS A 244 -2.73 18.67 -1.49
C LYS A 244 -4.01 19.40 -1.93
N GLY A 245 -3.98 20.17 -3.02
CA GLY A 245 -5.16 20.83 -3.58
C GLY A 245 -5.92 21.73 -2.59
N GLY A 246 -5.20 22.45 -1.71
CA GLY A 246 -5.79 23.32 -0.68
C GLY A 246 -6.19 22.62 0.62
N TYR A 247 -6.11 21.31 0.71
CA TYR A 247 -6.33 20.56 1.96
C TYR A 247 -5.10 20.62 2.89
N PRO A 248 -5.28 20.63 4.21
CA PRO A 248 -4.15 20.63 5.16
C PRO A 248 -3.32 19.35 5.08
N HIS A 249 -3.96 18.20 4.76
CA HIS A 249 -3.35 16.89 4.70
C HIS A 249 -3.83 16.10 3.47
N PHE A 250 -2.99 15.20 2.96
CA PHE A 250 -3.35 14.28 1.88
C PHE A 250 -4.51 13.37 2.28
N MET A 251 -4.49 12.84 3.50
CA MET A 251 -5.56 11.96 3.98
C MET A 251 -6.93 12.63 3.90
N LEU A 252 -7.07 13.89 4.31
CA LEU A 252 -8.36 14.59 4.20
C LEU A 252 -8.77 14.84 2.75
N LYS A 253 -7.81 15.19 1.87
CA LYS A 253 -8.04 15.29 0.43
C LYS A 253 -8.59 13.96 -0.12
N GLU A 254 -7.89 12.86 0.18
CA GLU A 254 -8.23 11.51 -0.30
C GLU A 254 -9.58 11.02 0.22
N ILE A 255 -9.94 11.36 1.46
CA ILE A 255 -11.29 11.11 1.99
C ILE A 255 -12.35 11.88 1.17
N ASN A 256 -12.07 13.14 0.79
CA ASN A 256 -12.98 13.95 -0.02
C ASN A 256 -13.00 13.55 -1.51
N GLU A 257 -11.99 12.88 -2.02
CA GLU A 257 -11.93 12.35 -3.39
C GLU A 257 -12.74 11.07 -3.60
N GLN A 258 -13.22 10.42 -2.53
CA GLN A 258 -13.95 9.15 -2.62
C GLN A 258 -15.14 9.19 -3.60
N PRO A 259 -15.99 10.21 -3.66
CA PRO A 259 -17.08 10.26 -4.65
C PRO A 259 -16.58 10.19 -6.10
N ALA A 260 -15.54 10.94 -6.43
CA ALA A 260 -14.95 10.94 -7.77
C ALA A 260 -14.29 9.58 -8.09
N ALA A 261 -13.58 9.01 -7.12
CA ALA A 261 -12.95 7.69 -7.26
C ALA A 261 -13.99 6.57 -7.48
N ILE A 262 -15.13 6.60 -6.77
CA ILE A 262 -16.24 5.67 -6.99
C ILE A 262 -16.77 5.80 -8.42
N THR A 263 -17.01 7.02 -8.87
CA THR A 263 -17.51 7.28 -10.24
C THR A 263 -16.54 6.73 -11.29
N ALA A 264 -15.25 7.01 -11.15
CA ALA A 264 -14.22 6.52 -12.07
C ALA A 264 -14.10 4.99 -12.07
N THR A 265 -14.36 4.35 -10.93
CA THR A 265 -14.28 2.89 -10.76
C THR A 265 -15.52 2.18 -11.28
N VAL A 266 -16.72 2.67 -10.93
CA VAL A 266 -18.00 1.97 -11.15
C VAL A 266 -18.58 2.27 -12.52
N SER A 267 -18.65 3.56 -12.93
CA SER A 267 -19.38 3.95 -14.13
C SER A 267 -18.90 3.25 -15.41
N PRO A 268 -17.59 3.05 -15.67
CA PRO A 268 -17.12 2.34 -16.85
C PRO A 268 -17.46 0.83 -16.86
N ARG A 269 -17.87 0.29 -15.71
CA ARG A 269 -18.18 -1.13 -15.50
C ARG A 269 -19.68 -1.39 -15.36
N VAL A 270 -20.49 -0.49 -15.90
CA VAL A 270 -21.93 -0.68 -15.95
C VAL A 270 -22.40 -0.49 -17.39
N GLU A 271 -23.10 -1.50 -17.92
CA GLU A 271 -23.67 -1.47 -19.27
C GLU A 271 -25.13 -1.94 -19.20
N ASN A 272 -26.05 -1.16 -19.76
CA ASN A 272 -27.50 -1.41 -19.70
C ASN A 272 -28.04 -1.64 -18.27
N GLY A 273 -27.39 -1.01 -17.25
CA GLY A 273 -27.72 -1.16 -15.83
C GLY A 273 -27.21 -2.44 -15.18
N LEU A 274 -26.42 -3.24 -15.87
CA LEU A 274 -25.81 -4.48 -15.38
C LEU A 274 -24.29 -4.28 -15.14
N PRO A 275 -23.72 -4.98 -14.16
CA PRO A 275 -22.28 -4.92 -13.92
C PRO A 275 -21.50 -5.69 -14.98
N GLU A 276 -20.46 -5.06 -15.53
CA GLU A 276 -19.52 -5.64 -16.49
C GLU A 276 -18.09 -5.54 -15.95
N LEU A 277 -17.42 -6.70 -15.81
CA LEU A 277 -16.07 -6.75 -15.21
C LEU A 277 -15.00 -6.19 -16.14
N ARG A 278 -15.29 -6.09 -17.43
CA ARG A 278 -14.33 -5.69 -18.49
C ARG A 278 -13.11 -6.63 -18.58
N ILE A 279 -13.33 -7.91 -18.35
CA ILE A 279 -12.37 -9.00 -18.46
C ILE A 279 -12.96 -10.05 -19.40
N PRO A 280 -12.68 -9.99 -20.71
CA PRO A 280 -13.28 -10.88 -21.71
C PRO A 280 -13.03 -12.38 -21.42
N GLU A 281 -11.87 -12.69 -20.83
CA GLU A 281 -11.46 -14.05 -20.51
C GLU A 281 -12.23 -14.65 -19.32
N LEU A 282 -12.84 -13.83 -18.46
CA LEU A 282 -13.66 -14.25 -17.31
C LEU A 282 -15.14 -14.33 -17.72
N THR A 283 -15.45 -15.31 -18.55
CA THR A 283 -16.78 -15.51 -19.12
C THR A 283 -17.81 -15.94 -18.07
N ASP A 284 -19.10 -15.85 -18.41
CA ASP A 284 -20.20 -16.34 -17.57
C ASP A 284 -20.07 -17.82 -17.23
N GLU A 285 -19.56 -18.62 -18.17
CA GLU A 285 -19.33 -20.05 -17.94
C GLU A 285 -18.28 -20.26 -16.83
N LYS A 286 -17.17 -19.52 -16.90
CA LYS A 286 -16.15 -19.55 -15.84
C LYS A 286 -16.69 -19.03 -14.52
N LEU A 287 -17.47 -17.95 -14.51
CA LEU A 287 -18.12 -17.45 -13.29
C LEU A 287 -19.05 -18.49 -12.67
N ARG A 288 -19.81 -19.23 -13.48
CA ARG A 288 -20.69 -20.32 -12.98
C ARG A 288 -19.91 -21.48 -12.38
N SER A 289 -18.73 -21.78 -12.90
CA SER A 289 -17.91 -22.92 -12.46
C SER A 289 -17.11 -22.64 -11.17
N ILE A 290 -17.03 -21.39 -10.69
CA ILE A 290 -16.27 -21.07 -9.47
C ILE A 290 -16.85 -21.87 -8.28
N GLY A 291 -15.97 -22.66 -7.62
CA GLY A 291 -16.29 -23.44 -6.43
C GLY A 291 -16.24 -22.60 -5.16
N THR A 292 -15.09 -22.09 -4.81
CA THR A 292 -14.84 -21.22 -3.67
C THR A 292 -14.06 -19.98 -4.10
N VAL A 293 -14.35 -18.82 -3.47
CA VAL A 293 -13.59 -17.59 -3.66
C VAL A 293 -12.68 -17.36 -2.45
N HIS A 294 -11.37 -17.29 -2.68
CA HIS A 294 -10.39 -16.94 -1.65
C HIS A 294 -9.95 -15.49 -1.81
N LEU A 295 -10.30 -14.62 -0.85
CA LEU A 295 -9.93 -13.21 -0.85
C LEU A 295 -8.68 -13.03 0.03
N VAL A 296 -7.59 -12.60 -0.57
CA VAL A 296 -6.28 -12.54 0.10
C VAL A 296 -5.72 -11.12 0.04
N GLY A 297 -5.31 -10.58 1.18
CA GLY A 297 -4.76 -9.24 1.28
C GLY A 297 -4.08 -9.01 2.64
N CYS A 298 -3.52 -7.81 2.83
CA CYS A 298 -2.92 -7.36 4.08
C CYS A 298 -3.66 -6.12 4.61
N GLY A 299 -3.85 -6.03 5.93
CA GLY A 299 -4.40 -4.85 6.61
C GLY A 299 -5.75 -4.41 6.02
N THR A 300 -5.85 -3.15 5.61
CA THR A 300 -7.04 -2.54 5.00
C THR A 300 -7.59 -3.35 3.80
N ALA A 301 -6.72 -3.90 2.95
CA ALA A 301 -7.11 -4.72 1.81
C ALA A 301 -7.77 -6.05 2.25
N MET A 302 -7.28 -6.66 3.33
CA MET A 302 -7.91 -7.85 3.93
C MET A 302 -9.28 -7.50 4.52
N HIS A 303 -9.44 -6.34 5.17
CA HIS A 303 -10.74 -5.87 5.65
C HIS A 303 -11.73 -5.62 4.49
N ALA A 304 -11.26 -5.11 3.34
CA ALA A 304 -12.09 -5.05 2.14
C ALA A 304 -12.54 -6.45 1.69
N GLY A 305 -11.63 -7.43 1.74
CA GLY A 305 -11.94 -8.85 1.50
C GLY A 305 -13.03 -9.38 2.43
N MET A 306 -13.08 -8.98 3.70
CA MET A 306 -14.15 -9.40 4.64
C MET A 306 -15.53 -8.88 4.24
N VAL A 307 -15.61 -7.64 3.77
CA VAL A 307 -16.85 -7.09 3.19
C VAL A 307 -17.20 -7.84 1.92
N GLY A 308 -16.22 -8.05 1.03
CA GLY A 308 -16.38 -8.81 -0.22
C GLY A 308 -16.87 -10.24 0.01
N LYS A 309 -16.30 -10.95 0.99
CA LYS A 309 -16.78 -12.27 1.41
C LYS A 309 -18.26 -12.25 1.73
N THR A 310 -18.68 -11.35 2.64
CA THR A 310 -20.06 -11.26 3.08
C THR A 310 -21.00 -10.95 1.90
N ALA A 311 -20.58 -10.06 0.98
CA ALA A 311 -21.34 -9.72 -0.22
C ALA A 311 -21.45 -10.91 -1.20
N ILE A 312 -20.37 -11.63 -1.46
CA ILE A 312 -20.35 -12.81 -2.34
C ILE A 312 -21.25 -13.90 -1.79
N GLU A 313 -21.12 -14.22 -0.50
CA GLU A 313 -21.95 -15.25 0.14
C GLU A 313 -23.43 -14.86 0.17
N ALA A 314 -23.75 -13.58 0.43
CA ALA A 314 -25.13 -13.11 0.47
C ALA A 314 -25.79 -13.08 -0.91
N LEU A 315 -25.09 -12.57 -1.93
CA LEU A 315 -25.67 -12.32 -3.26
C LEU A 315 -25.49 -13.50 -4.22
N ALA A 316 -24.29 -14.07 -4.29
CA ALA A 316 -23.95 -15.10 -5.27
C ALA A 316 -24.08 -16.54 -4.72
N ARG A 317 -24.23 -16.72 -3.41
CA ARG A 317 -24.33 -18.02 -2.72
C ARG A 317 -23.14 -18.93 -3.02
N VAL A 318 -21.97 -18.32 -3.18
CA VAL A 318 -20.68 -19.01 -3.37
C VAL A 318 -19.90 -18.93 -2.06
N PRO A 319 -19.35 -20.06 -1.55
CA PRO A 319 -18.48 -20.04 -0.38
C PRO A 319 -17.31 -19.10 -0.59
N ALA A 320 -17.02 -18.25 0.39
CA ALA A 320 -15.88 -17.33 0.32
C ALA A 320 -15.05 -17.37 1.61
N GLN A 321 -13.75 -17.31 1.46
CA GLN A 321 -12.79 -17.29 2.56
C GLN A 321 -11.92 -16.02 2.48
N VAL A 322 -11.53 -15.50 3.64
CA VAL A 322 -10.61 -14.34 3.71
C VAL A 322 -9.36 -14.77 4.45
N ASP A 323 -8.22 -14.44 3.89
CA ASP A 323 -6.93 -14.74 4.47
C ASP A 323 -6.01 -13.51 4.52
N ILE A 324 -5.20 -13.43 5.56
CA ILE A 324 -4.04 -12.55 5.62
C ILE A 324 -2.96 -13.15 4.70
N ALA A 325 -2.40 -12.35 3.79
CA ALA A 325 -1.49 -12.87 2.77
C ALA A 325 -0.24 -13.55 3.35
N SER A 326 0.34 -13.02 4.43
CA SER A 326 1.47 -13.63 5.14
C SER A 326 1.13 -15.02 5.67
N GLU A 327 -0.08 -15.24 6.20
CA GLU A 327 -0.51 -16.53 6.70
C GLU A 327 -0.88 -17.49 5.56
N PHE A 328 -1.57 -16.98 4.52
CA PHE A 328 -1.97 -17.77 3.36
C PHE A 328 -0.77 -18.47 2.69
N ARG A 329 0.36 -17.76 2.54
CA ARG A 329 1.54 -18.29 1.85
C ARG A 329 2.22 -19.45 2.61
N TYR A 330 2.09 -19.52 3.95
CA TYR A 330 2.81 -20.51 4.77
C TYR A 330 1.93 -21.62 5.32
N ARG A 331 0.61 -21.43 5.41
CA ARG A 331 -0.28 -22.45 5.96
C ARG A 331 -0.62 -23.60 5.01
N ASP A 332 -0.07 -23.61 3.80
CA ASP A 332 -0.38 -24.59 2.74
C ASP A 332 -1.89 -24.70 2.46
N PRO A 333 -2.52 -23.66 1.88
CA PRO A 333 -3.97 -23.59 1.73
C PRO A 333 -4.51 -24.71 0.83
N ILE A 334 -5.68 -25.24 1.19
CA ILE A 334 -6.39 -26.23 0.37
C ILE A 334 -7.06 -25.45 -0.76
N LEU A 335 -6.55 -25.61 -1.96
CA LEU A 335 -7.04 -24.97 -3.17
C LEU A 335 -7.41 -26.03 -4.20
N LYS A 336 -8.51 -25.80 -4.90
CA LYS A 336 -9.03 -26.68 -5.96
C LYS A 336 -8.97 -25.95 -7.31
N PRO A 337 -8.83 -26.66 -8.44
CA PRO A 337 -8.77 -26.03 -9.77
C PRO A 337 -9.98 -25.15 -10.12
N GLU A 338 -11.15 -25.45 -9.57
CA GLU A 338 -12.37 -24.66 -9.74
C GLU A 338 -12.49 -23.45 -8.81
N ASP A 339 -11.56 -23.25 -7.88
CA ASP A 339 -11.55 -22.08 -7.00
C ASP A 339 -11.04 -20.83 -7.74
N LEU A 340 -11.33 -19.66 -7.20
CA LEU A 340 -10.79 -18.38 -7.65
C LEU A 340 -10.09 -17.70 -6.47
N VAL A 341 -8.82 -17.34 -6.64
CA VAL A 341 -8.11 -16.49 -5.67
C VAL A 341 -8.21 -15.05 -6.11
N ILE A 342 -8.76 -14.18 -5.25
CA ILE A 342 -8.82 -12.73 -5.46
C ILE A 342 -7.75 -12.09 -4.59
N ILE A 343 -6.75 -11.51 -5.23
CA ILE A 343 -5.65 -10.78 -4.58
C ILE A 343 -6.00 -9.30 -4.52
N ILE A 344 -6.00 -8.72 -3.32
CA ILE A 344 -6.38 -7.33 -3.10
C ILE A 344 -5.16 -6.55 -2.62
N SER A 345 -4.75 -5.52 -3.37
CA SER A 345 -3.62 -4.65 -3.01
C SER A 345 -3.77 -3.27 -3.62
N GLN A 346 -3.60 -2.21 -2.85
CA GLN A 346 -3.61 -0.85 -3.38
C GLN A 346 -2.40 -0.61 -4.31
N SER A 347 -1.21 -0.90 -3.84
CA SER A 347 0.04 -0.67 -4.59
C SER A 347 0.31 -1.72 -5.68
N GLY A 348 -0.21 -2.93 -5.50
CA GLY A 348 0.16 -4.08 -6.33
C GLY A 348 1.61 -4.55 -6.16
N GLU A 349 2.29 -4.09 -5.08
CA GLU A 349 3.71 -4.37 -4.81
C GLU A 349 3.94 -4.98 -3.42
N THR A 350 2.87 -5.34 -2.68
CA THR A 350 3.00 -5.94 -1.35
C THR A 350 3.60 -7.34 -1.45
N SER A 351 4.74 -7.56 -0.80
CA SER A 351 5.55 -8.79 -0.89
C SER A 351 4.74 -10.05 -0.58
N ASP A 352 4.11 -10.11 0.59
CA ASP A 352 3.30 -11.27 0.99
C ASP A 352 2.14 -11.54 0.03
N THR A 353 1.51 -10.48 -0.46
CA THR A 353 0.38 -10.58 -1.37
C THR A 353 0.82 -11.10 -2.75
N LEU A 354 1.98 -10.68 -3.24
CA LEU A 354 2.58 -11.20 -4.47
C LEU A 354 3.00 -12.68 -4.31
N ALA A 355 3.54 -13.04 -3.14
CA ALA A 355 3.90 -14.42 -2.85
C ALA A 355 2.66 -15.33 -2.77
N ALA A 356 1.56 -14.86 -2.17
CA ALA A 356 0.28 -15.57 -2.15
C ALA A 356 -0.27 -15.81 -3.57
N LEU A 357 -0.15 -14.79 -4.46
CA LEU A 357 -0.50 -14.92 -5.88
C LEU A 357 0.32 -16.02 -6.56
N LYS A 358 1.66 -15.96 -6.42
CA LYS A 358 2.57 -16.96 -7.00
C LYS A 358 2.26 -18.38 -6.50
N LEU A 359 1.93 -18.52 -5.21
CA LEU A 359 1.51 -19.80 -4.62
C LEU A 359 0.22 -20.31 -5.29
N ALA A 360 -0.83 -19.50 -5.40
CA ALA A 360 -2.09 -19.90 -6.04
C ALA A 360 -1.85 -20.37 -7.49
N LYS A 361 -1.08 -19.61 -8.27
CA LYS A 361 -0.72 -19.97 -9.66
C LYS A 361 0.09 -21.27 -9.73
N SER A 362 1.02 -21.51 -8.82
CA SER A 362 1.80 -22.77 -8.78
C SER A 362 0.93 -23.98 -8.50
N ARG A 363 -0.27 -23.79 -7.91
CA ARG A 363 -1.28 -24.83 -7.68
C ARG A 363 -2.30 -24.95 -8.83
N GLY A 364 -2.14 -24.18 -9.92
CA GLY A 364 -3.03 -24.17 -11.07
C GLY A 364 -4.38 -23.50 -10.82
N VAL A 365 -4.50 -22.64 -9.79
CA VAL A 365 -5.72 -21.93 -9.46
C VAL A 365 -5.69 -20.54 -10.08
N PRO A 366 -6.74 -20.12 -10.81
CA PRO A 366 -6.79 -18.80 -11.44
C PRO A 366 -6.81 -17.67 -10.40
N VAL A 367 -6.12 -16.58 -10.73
CA VAL A 367 -5.97 -15.43 -9.87
C VAL A 367 -6.54 -14.16 -10.50
N LEU A 368 -7.47 -13.50 -9.80
CA LEU A 368 -7.95 -12.16 -10.10
C LEU A 368 -7.25 -11.14 -9.18
N ALA A 369 -6.56 -10.17 -9.75
CA ALA A 369 -5.99 -9.05 -9.00
C ALA A 369 -6.93 -7.84 -8.96
N ILE A 370 -7.16 -7.29 -7.77
CA ILE A 370 -7.81 -5.98 -7.56
C ILE A 370 -6.71 -5.02 -7.09
N VAL A 371 -6.26 -4.13 -7.98
CA VAL A 371 -5.11 -3.25 -7.74
C VAL A 371 -5.38 -1.83 -8.26
N ASN A 372 -4.72 -0.83 -7.66
CA ASN A 372 -4.87 0.55 -8.11
C ASN A 372 -3.75 0.98 -9.09
N VAL A 373 -2.53 0.46 -8.92
CA VAL A 373 -1.39 0.85 -9.74
C VAL A 373 -1.32 0.00 -11.01
N VAL A 374 -1.49 0.67 -12.15
CA VAL A 374 -1.40 0.03 -13.46
C VAL A 374 0.03 -0.46 -13.70
N GLY A 375 0.16 -1.70 -14.21
CA GLY A 375 1.46 -2.29 -14.51
C GLY A 375 2.26 -2.72 -13.27
N SER A 376 1.67 -2.75 -12.08
CA SER A 376 2.31 -3.28 -10.86
C SER A 376 2.67 -4.76 -10.99
N SER A 377 3.57 -5.24 -10.12
CA SER A 377 4.03 -6.63 -10.12
C SER A 377 2.89 -7.64 -9.98
N ILE A 378 1.92 -7.36 -9.09
CA ILE A 378 0.72 -8.19 -8.93
C ILE A 378 -0.14 -8.16 -10.20
N ALA A 379 -0.35 -6.97 -10.81
CA ALA A 379 -1.14 -6.85 -12.03
C ALA A 379 -0.55 -7.66 -13.20
N ARG A 380 0.79 -7.62 -13.36
CA ARG A 380 1.47 -8.39 -14.43
C ARG A 380 1.47 -9.90 -14.19
N ALA A 381 1.45 -10.33 -12.94
CA ALA A 381 1.53 -11.76 -12.58
C ALA A 381 0.17 -12.45 -12.55
N ALA A 382 -0.94 -11.71 -12.39
CA ALA A 382 -2.29 -12.25 -12.30
C ALA A 382 -2.84 -12.73 -13.64
N ASP A 383 -3.82 -13.64 -13.60
CA ASP A 383 -4.53 -14.11 -14.81
C ASP A 383 -5.60 -13.12 -15.25
N TYR A 384 -6.22 -12.43 -14.27
CA TYR A 384 -7.25 -11.41 -14.47
C TYR A 384 -6.93 -10.18 -13.63
N VAL A 385 -7.25 -8.98 -14.14
CA VAL A 385 -6.99 -7.73 -13.42
C VAL A 385 -8.20 -6.82 -13.45
N MET A 386 -8.58 -6.30 -12.28
CA MET A 386 -9.53 -5.20 -12.11
C MET A 386 -8.80 -4.02 -11.46
N TYR A 387 -8.51 -2.98 -12.24
CA TYR A 387 -7.96 -1.74 -11.70
C TYR A 387 -9.04 -0.92 -10.99
N THR A 388 -8.69 -0.31 -9.86
CA THR A 388 -9.64 0.47 -9.04
C THR A 388 -9.77 1.93 -9.46
N TYR A 389 -8.84 2.45 -10.25
CA TYR A 389 -8.83 3.83 -10.75
C TYR A 389 -9.05 4.93 -9.69
N ALA A 390 -8.54 4.71 -8.47
CA ALA A 390 -8.61 5.71 -7.39
C ALA A 390 -7.69 6.92 -7.62
N GLY A 391 -6.83 6.87 -8.63
CA GLY A 391 -5.72 7.80 -8.76
C GLY A 391 -4.65 7.59 -7.69
N PRO A 392 -3.65 8.50 -7.59
CA PRO A 392 -2.60 8.38 -6.59
C PRO A 392 -3.16 8.55 -5.17
N GLU A 393 -2.76 7.66 -4.25
CA GLU A 393 -3.05 7.73 -2.82
C GLU A 393 -1.73 7.85 -2.07
N ILE A 394 -1.49 9.01 -1.45
CA ILE A 394 -0.20 9.44 -0.88
C ILE A 394 -0.16 9.23 0.63
N ALA A 395 -1.26 9.51 1.35
CA ALA A 395 -1.34 9.26 2.78
C ALA A 395 -1.06 7.79 3.07
N VAL A 396 -0.25 7.51 4.09
CA VAL A 396 0.16 6.14 4.42
C VAL A 396 -1.06 5.29 4.79
N ALA A 397 -1.96 5.81 5.62
CA ALA A 397 -3.21 5.14 5.94
C ALA A 397 -4.19 5.23 4.75
N SER A 398 -4.58 4.08 4.21
CA SER A 398 -5.44 3.99 3.03
C SER A 398 -6.88 4.40 3.35
N THR A 399 -7.51 5.18 2.46
CA THR A 399 -8.90 5.64 2.59
C THR A 399 -9.69 5.45 1.30
N LYS A 400 -9.41 6.25 0.24
CA LYS A 400 -10.13 6.15 -1.03
C LYS A 400 -9.88 4.82 -1.76
N ALA A 401 -8.67 4.26 -1.63
CA ALA A 401 -8.39 2.96 -2.23
C ALA A 401 -9.22 1.84 -1.59
N TYR A 402 -9.42 1.86 -0.27
CA TYR A 402 -10.34 0.94 0.41
C TYR A 402 -11.77 1.08 -0.13
N MET A 403 -12.26 2.30 -0.24
CA MET A 403 -13.61 2.59 -0.77
C MET A 403 -13.81 1.96 -2.15
N VAL A 404 -12.88 2.16 -3.08
CA VAL A 404 -13.01 1.60 -4.44
C VAL A 404 -12.74 0.11 -4.51
N GLN A 405 -11.96 -0.46 -3.57
CA GLN A 405 -11.84 -1.91 -3.43
C GLN A 405 -13.20 -2.53 -3.05
N LEU A 406 -13.96 -1.90 -2.14
CA LEU A 406 -15.32 -2.32 -1.85
C LEU A 406 -16.20 -2.28 -3.09
N CYS A 407 -16.15 -1.17 -3.87
CA CYS A 407 -16.94 -1.02 -5.09
C CYS A 407 -16.64 -2.13 -6.11
N VAL A 408 -15.36 -2.46 -6.33
CA VAL A 408 -14.94 -3.53 -7.25
C VAL A 408 -15.42 -4.90 -6.75
N LEU A 409 -15.34 -5.16 -5.46
CA LEU A 409 -15.83 -6.40 -4.85
C LEU A 409 -17.37 -6.53 -4.96
N TYR A 410 -18.11 -5.44 -4.82
CA TYR A 410 -19.55 -5.43 -5.06
C TYR A 410 -19.88 -5.67 -6.54
N LEU A 411 -19.17 -5.04 -7.47
CA LEU A 411 -19.34 -5.30 -8.92
C LEU A 411 -19.09 -6.78 -9.25
N PHE A 412 -18.02 -7.36 -8.70
CA PHE A 412 -17.71 -8.77 -8.85
C PHE A 412 -18.82 -9.66 -8.26
N ALA A 413 -19.26 -9.39 -7.02
CA ALA A 413 -20.29 -10.17 -6.35
C ALA A 413 -21.64 -10.12 -7.12
N LEU A 414 -22.04 -8.95 -7.61
CA LEU A 414 -23.24 -8.77 -8.42
C LEU A 414 -23.15 -9.50 -9.76
N ARG A 415 -22.00 -9.39 -10.46
CA ARG A 415 -21.80 -10.09 -11.73
C ARG A 415 -21.80 -11.59 -11.57
N LEU A 416 -21.13 -12.09 -10.52
CA LEU A 416 -21.11 -13.51 -10.16
C LEU A 416 -22.53 -14.02 -9.84
N ALA A 417 -23.28 -13.26 -9.03
CA ALA A 417 -24.64 -13.60 -8.66
C ALA A 417 -25.58 -13.65 -9.87
N TYR A 418 -25.46 -12.68 -10.78
CA TYR A 418 -26.23 -12.65 -12.03
C TYR A 418 -25.87 -13.82 -12.95
N ALA A 419 -24.59 -14.06 -13.19
CA ALA A 419 -24.13 -15.17 -14.03
C ALA A 419 -24.59 -16.54 -13.51
N ARG A 420 -24.68 -16.70 -12.19
CA ARG A 420 -25.15 -17.94 -11.53
C ARG A 420 -26.68 -18.03 -11.39
N GLY A 421 -27.43 -17.02 -11.83
CA GLY A 421 -28.90 -16.98 -11.70
C GLY A 421 -29.41 -16.85 -10.26
N GLN A 422 -28.53 -16.38 -9.32
CA GLN A 422 -28.93 -16.13 -7.93
C GLN A 422 -29.66 -14.78 -7.78
N LEU A 423 -29.38 -13.84 -8.67
CA LEU A 423 -30.13 -12.60 -8.81
C LEU A 423 -30.82 -12.53 -10.18
N THR A 424 -32.05 -12.03 -10.18
CA THR A 424 -32.74 -11.66 -11.41
C THR A 424 -32.10 -10.41 -12.02
N GLU A 425 -32.32 -10.17 -13.31
CA GLU A 425 -31.84 -8.96 -13.98
C GLU A 425 -32.34 -7.69 -13.26
N GLU A 426 -33.61 -7.67 -12.86
CA GLU A 426 -34.22 -6.54 -12.15
C GLU A 426 -33.50 -6.23 -10.82
N LYS A 427 -33.26 -7.25 -9.98
CA LYS A 427 -32.53 -7.10 -8.72
C LYS A 427 -31.08 -6.71 -8.94
N THR A 428 -30.43 -7.23 -9.97
CA THR A 428 -29.07 -6.87 -10.31
C THR A 428 -28.99 -5.40 -10.72
N LYS A 429 -29.92 -4.94 -11.56
CA LYS A 429 -30.04 -3.53 -11.94
C LYS A 429 -30.31 -2.61 -10.75
N TYR A 430 -31.17 -3.06 -9.82
CA TYR A 430 -31.42 -2.32 -8.57
C TYR A 430 -30.11 -2.09 -7.79
N TYR A 431 -29.35 -3.13 -7.45
CA TYR A 431 -28.11 -2.99 -6.71
C TYR A 431 -27.05 -2.19 -7.49
N THR A 432 -26.98 -2.37 -8.80
CA THR A 432 -26.06 -1.60 -9.65
C THR A 432 -26.42 -0.11 -9.64
N ALA A 433 -27.71 0.23 -9.68
CA ALA A 433 -28.17 1.60 -9.58
C ALA A 433 -27.83 2.23 -8.21
N GLN A 434 -28.01 1.45 -7.12
CA GLN A 434 -27.60 1.88 -5.78
C GLN A 434 -26.08 2.12 -5.70
N LEU A 435 -25.27 1.27 -6.33
CA LEU A 435 -23.82 1.45 -6.37
C LEU A 435 -23.42 2.68 -7.19
N LEU A 436 -24.09 2.96 -8.31
CA LEU A 436 -23.91 4.18 -9.09
C LEU A 436 -24.33 5.45 -8.33
N HIS A 437 -25.27 5.36 -7.39
CA HIS A 437 -25.73 6.45 -6.53
C HIS A 437 -24.79 6.68 -5.32
N ALA A 438 -23.91 5.75 -5.01
CA ALA A 438 -22.98 5.86 -3.87
C ALA A 438 -22.20 7.19 -3.80
N PRO A 439 -21.71 7.80 -4.92
CA PRO A 439 -21.03 9.08 -4.87
C PRO A 439 -21.84 10.20 -4.20
N GLU A 440 -23.14 10.26 -4.45
CA GLU A 440 -24.03 11.28 -3.87
C GLU A 440 -24.27 11.02 -2.37
N VAL A 441 -24.43 9.74 -1.98
CA VAL A 441 -24.55 9.33 -0.58
C VAL A 441 -23.27 9.72 0.19
N ILE A 442 -22.09 9.50 -0.38
CA ILE A 442 -20.81 9.86 0.23
C ILE A 442 -20.63 11.38 0.34
N LYS A 443 -20.99 12.15 -0.70
CA LYS A 443 -20.94 13.62 -0.64
C LYS A 443 -21.78 14.17 0.51
N SER A 444 -22.99 13.63 0.73
CA SER A 444 -23.84 13.98 1.86
C SER A 444 -23.14 13.74 3.21
N ARG A 445 -22.44 12.60 3.36
CA ARG A 445 -21.70 12.29 4.60
C ARG A 445 -20.49 13.18 4.82
N LEU A 446 -19.79 13.56 3.77
CA LEU A 446 -18.65 14.48 3.86
C LEU A 446 -19.07 15.89 4.28
N ALA A 447 -20.30 16.31 3.97
CA ALA A 447 -20.83 17.59 4.40
C ALA A 447 -21.06 17.70 5.94
N ASP A 448 -21.29 16.57 6.63
CA ASP A 448 -21.56 16.50 8.07
C ASP A 448 -20.28 16.37 8.94
N CYS A 449 -19.13 16.76 8.45
CA CYS A 449 -17.84 16.53 9.12
C CYS A 449 -17.70 17.23 10.49
N GLU A 450 -18.40 18.34 10.74
CA GLU A 450 -18.30 19.10 12.00
C GLU A 450 -18.82 18.31 13.22
N GLN A 451 -19.88 17.49 13.04
CA GLN A 451 -20.37 16.61 14.10
C GLN A 451 -19.28 15.59 14.49
N ILE A 452 -18.63 14.98 13.49
CA ILE A 452 -17.58 13.99 13.71
C ILE A 452 -16.37 14.63 14.39
N LYS A 453 -15.97 15.82 13.96
CA LYS A 453 -14.88 16.59 14.56
C LYS A 453 -15.17 16.94 16.03
N TYR A 454 -16.39 17.38 16.34
CA TYR A 454 -16.82 17.63 17.71
C TYR A 454 -16.72 16.36 18.56
N LEU A 455 -17.21 15.22 18.06
CA LEU A 455 -17.10 13.94 18.75
C LEU A 455 -15.65 13.52 18.98
N ALA A 456 -14.79 13.64 17.97
CA ALA A 456 -13.36 13.35 18.10
C ALA A 456 -12.73 14.17 19.24
N SER A 457 -13.11 15.44 19.39
CA SER A 457 -12.60 16.29 20.49
C SER A 457 -12.97 15.79 21.89
N ARG A 458 -14.10 15.10 22.03
CA ARG A 458 -14.54 14.52 23.29
C ARG A 458 -13.79 13.27 23.71
N TYR A 459 -13.14 12.61 22.74
CA TYR A 459 -12.41 11.35 22.93
C TYR A 459 -10.88 11.52 22.79
N VAL A 460 -10.38 12.74 22.53
CA VAL A 460 -8.97 13.01 22.21
C VAL A 460 -7.97 12.48 23.26
N ASN A 461 -8.35 12.45 24.53
CA ASN A 461 -7.50 12.02 25.65
C ASN A 461 -7.58 10.51 25.94
N THR A 462 -8.39 9.76 25.20
CA THR A 462 -8.50 8.31 25.43
C THR A 462 -7.21 7.58 25.08
N GLN A 463 -6.86 6.56 25.86
CA GLN A 463 -5.70 5.70 25.59
C GLN A 463 -6.09 4.38 24.93
N SER A 464 -7.33 3.93 25.13
CA SER A 464 -7.87 2.72 24.55
C SER A 464 -9.30 2.94 24.10
N CYS A 465 -9.72 2.20 23.08
CA CYS A 465 -11.05 2.27 22.49
C CYS A 465 -11.46 0.90 21.94
N PHE A 466 -12.73 0.55 22.04
CA PHE A 466 -13.26 -0.69 21.47
C PHE A 466 -14.23 -0.39 20.35
N PHE A 467 -14.16 -1.20 19.29
CA PHE A 467 -15.15 -1.20 18.22
C PHE A 467 -15.94 -2.50 18.27
N ILE A 468 -17.26 -2.42 18.12
CA ILE A 468 -18.13 -3.59 18.08
C ILE A 468 -19.14 -3.50 16.95
N GLY A 469 -19.41 -4.61 16.30
CA GLY A 469 -20.39 -4.72 15.22
C GLY A 469 -20.74 -6.16 14.94
N ARG A 470 -21.69 -6.39 14.02
CA ARG A 470 -22.10 -7.72 13.54
C ARG A 470 -22.21 -7.72 12.01
N GLY A 471 -21.88 -8.85 11.37
CA GLY A 471 -21.91 -8.95 9.92
C GLY A 471 -21.00 -7.92 9.24
N PHE A 472 -21.53 -7.12 8.32
CA PHE A 472 -20.77 -6.04 7.67
C PHE A 472 -20.21 -5.02 8.68
N ASP A 473 -20.96 -4.69 9.73
CA ASP A 473 -20.54 -3.76 10.76
C ASP A 473 -19.31 -4.26 11.54
N TYR A 474 -19.13 -5.59 11.68
CA TYR A 474 -17.91 -6.14 12.27
C TYR A 474 -16.69 -5.94 11.37
N ALA A 475 -16.84 -6.19 10.07
CA ALA A 475 -15.74 -5.94 9.13
C ALA A 475 -15.31 -4.45 9.12
N LEU A 476 -16.29 -3.53 9.21
CA LEU A 476 -16.01 -2.09 9.32
C LEU A 476 -15.47 -1.68 10.69
N SER A 477 -15.85 -2.39 11.76
CA SER A 477 -15.25 -2.18 13.09
C SER A 477 -13.75 -2.45 13.06
N LEU A 478 -13.30 -3.49 12.37
CA LEU A 478 -11.88 -3.80 12.19
C LEU A 478 -11.15 -2.68 11.42
N GLU A 479 -11.74 -2.20 10.32
CA GLU A 479 -11.14 -1.12 9.53
C GLU A 479 -11.12 0.22 10.30
N GLY A 480 -12.21 0.59 10.97
CA GLY A 480 -12.27 1.81 11.80
C GLY A 480 -11.25 1.78 12.95
N SER A 481 -11.12 0.63 13.61
CA SER A 481 -10.10 0.40 14.64
C SER A 481 -8.69 0.51 14.06
N LEU A 482 -8.43 -0.08 12.89
CA LEU A 482 -7.13 0.01 12.21
C LEU A 482 -6.79 1.47 11.89
N LYS A 483 -7.69 2.22 11.27
CA LYS A 483 -7.48 3.66 10.97
C LYS A 483 -7.18 4.47 12.21
N LEU A 484 -7.93 4.24 13.31
CA LEU A 484 -7.70 4.96 14.55
C LEU A 484 -6.30 4.68 15.13
N LYS A 485 -5.89 3.41 15.23
CA LYS A 485 -4.58 3.06 15.78
C LYS A 485 -3.41 3.51 14.93
N GLU A 486 -3.53 3.44 13.60
CA GLU A 486 -2.46 3.81 12.66
C GLU A 486 -2.04 5.28 12.80
N ILE A 487 -3.00 6.19 12.87
CA ILE A 487 -2.72 7.62 12.76
C ILE A 487 -2.81 8.39 14.07
N SER A 488 -3.58 7.91 15.05
CA SER A 488 -3.73 8.59 16.36
C SER A 488 -2.95 7.93 17.48
N TYR A 489 -2.44 6.72 17.26
CA TYR A 489 -1.73 5.88 18.24
C TYR A 489 -2.57 5.51 19.46
N VAL A 490 -3.89 5.64 19.37
CA VAL A 490 -4.82 5.11 20.39
C VAL A 490 -4.88 3.60 20.24
N HIS A 491 -4.63 2.87 21.32
CA HIS A 491 -4.83 1.43 21.32
C HIS A 491 -6.31 1.12 21.08
N SER A 492 -6.62 0.41 20.02
CA SER A 492 -8.00 0.05 19.73
C SER A 492 -8.13 -1.37 19.20
N ASP A 493 -9.19 -2.05 19.63
CA ASP A 493 -9.53 -3.39 19.20
C ASP A 493 -10.95 -3.45 18.69
N ALA A 494 -11.19 -4.34 17.74
CA ALA A 494 -12.51 -4.57 17.18
C ALA A 494 -12.95 -6.02 17.40
N TYR A 495 -14.21 -6.18 17.83
CA TYR A 495 -14.79 -7.48 18.14
C TYR A 495 -16.15 -7.67 17.47
N ALA A 496 -16.44 -8.88 17.07
CA ALA A 496 -17.83 -9.26 16.82
C ALA A 496 -18.61 -9.01 18.12
N ALA A 497 -19.67 -8.19 18.07
CA ALA A 497 -20.34 -7.68 19.27
C ALA A 497 -20.79 -8.76 20.25
N GLY A 498 -21.20 -9.94 19.72
CA GLY A 498 -21.57 -11.08 20.56
C GLY A 498 -20.39 -11.75 21.25
N GLU A 499 -19.20 -11.68 20.67
CA GLU A 499 -17.98 -12.32 21.19
C GLU A 499 -17.39 -11.55 22.38
N LEU A 500 -17.70 -10.26 22.50
CA LEU A 500 -17.16 -9.42 23.56
C LEU A 500 -17.35 -10.03 24.98
N LYS A 501 -18.49 -10.66 25.21
CA LYS A 501 -18.84 -11.27 26.49
C LYS A 501 -18.05 -12.55 26.85
N HIS A 502 -17.36 -13.16 25.87
CA HIS A 502 -16.58 -14.38 26.06
C HIS A 502 -15.14 -14.12 26.57
N GLY A 503 -14.91 -12.98 27.21
CA GLY A 503 -13.64 -12.62 27.86
C GLY A 503 -13.36 -11.13 27.82
N THR A 504 -13.34 -10.53 26.66
CA THR A 504 -12.87 -9.16 26.42
C THR A 504 -13.69 -8.07 27.13
N ILE A 505 -14.93 -8.34 27.46
CA ILE A 505 -15.79 -7.43 28.24
C ILE A 505 -15.17 -7.07 29.62
N SER A 506 -14.25 -7.89 30.13
CA SER A 506 -13.47 -7.61 31.34
C SER A 506 -12.62 -6.34 31.26
N LEU A 507 -12.30 -5.89 30.05
CA LEU A 507 -11.55 -4.66 29.78
C LEU A 507 -12.45 -3.41 29.77
N ILE A 508 -13.76 -3.58 29.82
CA ILE A 508 -14.70 -2.46 29.87
C ILE A 508 -14.71 -1.89 31.29
N THR A 509 -14.21 -0.67 31.40
CA THR A 509 -14.16 0.10 32.66
C THR A 509 -14.91 1.42 32.52
N ASP A 510 -15.11 2.13 33.61
CA ASP A 510 -15.81 3.42 33.60
C ASP A 510 -15.13 4.43 32.66
N GLY A 511 -15.92 5.05 31.81
CA GLY A 511 -15.47 6.05 30.84
C GLY A 511 -14.76 5.53 29.57
N VAL A 512 -14.46 4.22 29.46
CA VAL A 512 -13.82 3.68 28.26
C VAL A 512 -14.71 3.84 27.02
N PRO A 513 -14.20 4.34 25.88
CA PRO A 513 -14.99 4.47 24.68
C PRO A 513 -15.29 3.12 24.02
N VAL A 514 -16.55 2.92 23.66
CA VAL A 514 -17.00 1.82 22.81
C VAL A 514 -17.72 2.39 21.60
N ILE A 515 -17.15 2.19 20.42
CA ILE A 515 -17.77 2.57 19.14
C ILE A 515 -18.59 1.38 18.66
N ALA A 516 -19.89 1.50 18.73
CA ALA A 516 -20.84 0.47 18.35
C ALA A 516 -21.42 0.77 16.96
N LEU A 517 -21.27 -0.16 16.03
CA LEU A 517 -21.82 -0.08 14.68
C LEU A 517 -23.07 -0.96 14.63
N ALA A 518 -24.23 -0.34 14.40
CA ALA A 518 -25.54 -1.01 14.40
C ALA A 518 -26.37 -0.52 13.20
N THR A 519 -25.93 -0.85 11.98
CA THR A 519 -26.59 -0.44 10.74
C THR A 519 -27.30 -1.59 10.04
N GLN A 520 -27.01 -2.84 10.40
CA GLN A 520 -27.56 -4.03 9.76
C GLN A 520 -28.90 -4.42 10.40
N LYS A 521 -30.00 -4.24 9.66
CA LYS A 521 -31.38 -4.41 10.17
C LYS A 521 -31.64 -5.78 10.79
N ASN A 522 -31.15 -6.85 10.16
CA ASN A 522 -31.36 -8.24 10.61
C ASN A 522 -30.70 -8.60 11.96
N VAL A 523 -29.67 -7.83 12.39
CA VAL A 523 -28.95 -8.07 13.65
C VAL A 523 -28.95 -6.85 14.56
N TYR A 524 -29.74 -5.82 14.22
CA TYR A 524 -29.79 -4.54 14.92
C TYR A 524 -30.03 -4.71 16.42
N GLU A 525 -31.13 -5.36 16.83
CA GLU A 525 -31.48 -5.56 18.23
C GLU A 525 -30.39 -6.29 19.01
N LYS A 526 -29.70 -7.24 18.38
CA LYS A 526 -28.60 -7.98 19.00
C LYS A 526 -27.39 -7.07 19.24
N THR A 527 -27.07 -6.20 18.30
CA THR A 527 -25.99 -5.22 18.45
C THR A 527 -26.31 -4.18 19.51
N ILE A 528 -27.55 -3.68 19.53
CA ILE A 528 -28.03 -2.75 20.57
C ILE A 528 -27.97 -3.40 21.98
N SER A 529 -28.36 -4.67 22.10
CA SER A 529 -28.23 -5.40 23.37
C SER A 529 -26.75 -5.47 23.84
N ASN A 530 -25.81 -5.76 22.92
CA ASN A 530 -24.40 -5.78 23.26
C ASN A 530 -23.85 -4.39 23.62
N ALA A 531 -24.26 -3.33 22.91
CA ALA A 531 -23.93 -1.96 23.28
C ALA A 531 -24.42 -1.61 24.71
N LYS A 532 -25.66 -2.02 25.06
CA LYS A 532 -26.23 -1.86 26.39
C LYS A 532 -25.43 -2.62 27.47
N GLU A 533 -24.94 -3.83 27.14
CA GLU A 533 -24.09 -4.60 28.06
C GLU A 533 -22.78 -3.87 28.39
N THR A 534 -22.16 -3.19 27.41
CA THR A 534 -20.95 -2.37 27.67
C THR A 534 -21.28 -1.10 28.43
N ARG A 535 -22.40 -0.45 28.10
CA ARG A 535 -22.88 0.75 28.79
C ARG A 535 -23.17 0.50 30.28
N SER A 536 -23.73 -0.65 30.62
CA SER A 536 -24.02 -1.03 32.00
C SER A 536 -22.76 -1.26 32.87
N ARG A 537 -21.58 -1.33 32.25
CA ARG A 537 -20.27 -1.45 32.89
C ARG A 537 -19.48 -0.15 32.87
N GLY A 538 -20.15 0.97 32.55
CA GLY A 538 -19.55 2.30 32.59
C GLY A 538 -18.96 2.78 31.25
N ALA A 539 -19.01 2.01 30.17
CA ALA A 539 -18.51 2.45 28.88
C ALA A 539 -19.22 3.73 28.39
N ARG A 540 -18.47 4.57 27.68
CA ARG A 540 -19.03 5.66 26.86
C ARG A 540 -19.29 5.14 25.48
N VAL A 541 -20.55 4.85 25.17
CA VAL A 541 -20.94 4.26 23.88
C VAL A 541 -21.22 5.36 22.85
N LEU A 542 -20.42 5.38 21.77
CA LEU A 542 -20.68 6.12 20.54
C LEU A 542 -21.34 5.17 19.53
N LEU A 543 -22.61 5.37 19.27
CA LEU A 543 -23.41 4.50 18.41
C LEU A 543 -23.55 5.08 17.00
N PHE A 544 -23.16 4.32 15.99
CA PHE A 544 -23.48 4.58 14.59
C PHE A 544 -24.68 3.72 14.17
N THR A 545 -25.73 4.38 13.68
CA THR A 545 -26.95 3.70 13.24
C THR A 545 -27.66 4.47 12.14
N THR A 546 -28.73 3.94 11.58
CA THR A 546 -29.52 4.60 10.55
C THR A 546 -30.56 5.58 11.14
N LYS A 547 -31.04 6.54 10.33
CA LYS A 547 -32.01 7.56 10.78
C LYS A 547 -33.35 6.95 11.21
N ASP A 548 -33.77 5.88 10.55
CA ASP A 548 -35.02 5.15 10.81
C ASP A 548 -34.92 4.22 12.05
N ALA A 549 -33.73 3.93 12.56
CA ALA A 549 -33.56 3.04 13.69
C ALA A 549 -33.99 3.69 15.01
N GLU A 550 -34.80 3.00 15.80
CA GLU A 550 -35.16 3.38 17.15
C GLU A 550 -34.00 3.01 18.11
N VAL A 551 -33.45 4.02 18.80
CA VAL A 551 -32.39 3.81 19.79
C VAL A 551 -33.02 3.86 21.17
N PRO A 552 -33.03 2.75 21.94
CA PRO A 552 -33.58 2.74 23.29
C PRO A 552 -32.79 3.68 24.23
N GLU A 553 -33.48 4.29 25.17
CA GLU A 553 -32.88 5.16 26.16
C GLU A 553 -31.78 4.45 26.98
N GLY A 554 -30.68 5.14 27.25
CA GLY A 554 -29.57 4.65 28.06
C GLY A 554 -28.62 3.68 27.35
N VAL A 555 -28.79 3.39 26.07
CA VAL A 555 -27.88 2.51 25.30
C VAL A 555 -26.62 3.23 24.87
N ALA A 556 -26.74 4.48 24.43
CA ALA A 556 -25.63 5.25 23.88
C ALA A 556 -25.41 6.55 24.65
N THR A 557 -24.16 7.01 24.70
CA THR A 557 -23.79 8.34 25.19
C THR A 557 -23.97 9.37 24.07
N GLU A 558 -23.57 9.02 22.88
CA GLU A 558 -23.75 9.82 21.64
C GLU A 558 -24.23 8.90 20.51
N VAL A 559 -25.00 9.47 19.57
CA VAL A 559 -25.55 8.76 18.40
C VAL A 559 -25.23 9.52 17.13
N ILE A 560 -24.65 8.82 16.15
CA ILE A 560 -24.49 9.29 14.78
C ILE A 560 -25.51 8.55 13.92
N ARG A 561 -26.32 9.32 13.22
CA ARG A 561 -27.37 8.79 12.35
C ARG A 561 -26.98 8.92 10.88
N LEU A 562 -26.96 7.78 10.20
CA LEU A 562 -26.69 7.65 8.78
C LEU A 562 -28.01 7.72 7.98
N ASP A 563 -27.92 8.18 6.74
CA ASP A 563 -29.08 8.12 5.85
C ASP A 563 -29.45 6.66 5.53
N GLU A 564 -30.71 6.44 5.18
CA GLU A 564 -31.13 5.12 4.73
C GLU A 564 -30.39 4.76 3.44
N TYR A 565 -29.87 3.55 3.40
CA TYR A 565 -29.23 2.97 2.25
C TYR A 565 -29.45 1.45 2.28
N ASP A 566 -29.20 0.76 1.18
CA ASP A 566 -29.33 -0.70 1.17
C ASP A 566 -28.37 -1.36 2.15
N ASP A 567 -28.85 -2.29 2.97
CA ASP A 567 -28.07 -2.93 4.04
C ASP A 567 -26.76 -3.56 3.53
N ILE A 568 -26.77 -4.12 2.29
CA ILE A 568 -25.59 -4.74 1.69
C ILE A 568 -24.55 -3.68 1.30
N LEU A 569 -25.00 -2.49 0.88
CA LEU A 569 -24.12 -1.39 0.45
C LEU A 569 -23.83 -0.36 1.55
N MET A 570 -24.44 -0.51 2.73
CA MET A 570 -24.23 0.36 3.89
C MET A 570 -22.73 0.53 4.27
N PRO A 571 -21.85 -0.48 4.08
CA PRO A 571 -20.41 -0.29 4.27
C PRO A 571 -19.80 0.91 3.56
N LEU A 572 -20.27 1.27 2.36
CA LEU A 572 -19.77 2.42 1.61
C LEU A 572 -20.06 3.75 2.31
N GLN A 573 -21.22 3.86 2.97
CA GLN A 573 -21.59 5.07 3.72
C GLN A 573 -20.93 5.11 5.09
N LEU A 574 -20.94 3.98 5.83
CA LEU A 574 -20.50 3.90 7.22
C LEU A 574 -18.99 4.12 7.38
N ILE A 575 -18.17 3.73 6.40
CA ILE A 575 -16.71 3.88 6.52
C ILE A 575 -16.27 5.35 6.57
N VAL A 576 -16.99 6.25 5.90
CA VAL A 576 -16.61 7.67 5.81
C VAL A 576 -16.52 8.36 7.18
N PRO A 577 -17.57 8.33 8.04
CA PRO A 577 -17.46 8.91 9.36
C PRO A 577 -16.43 8.22 10.26
N LEU A 578 -16.12 6.94 10.06
CA LEU A 578 -15.04 6.25 10.79
C LEU A 578 -13.66 6.78 10.38
N GLN A 579 -13.42 6.99 9.08
CA GLN A 579 -12.20 7.60 8.56
C GLN A 579 -12.04 9.04 9.08
N LEU A 580 -13.10 9.85 9.04
CA LEU A 580 -13.09 11.22 9.56
C LEU A 580 -12.86 11.27 11.07
N PHE A 581 -13.46 10.35 11.83
CA PHE A 581 -13.25 10.24 13.28
C PHE A 581 -11.77 9.97 13.59
N ALA A 582 -11.18 8.98 12.94
CA ALA A 582 -9.75 8.67 13.10
C ALA A 582 -8.87 9.87 12.71
N TYR A 583 -9.16 10.52 11.58
CA TYR A 583 -8.46 11.70 11.10
C TYR A 583 -8.48 12.84 12.13
N TYR A 584 -9.67 13.25 12.61
CA TYR A 584 -9.78 14.33 13.57
C TYR A 584 -9.18 13.99 14.94
N MET A 585 -9.30 12.73 15.39
CA MET A 585 -8.59 12.26 16.58
C MET A 585 -7.08 12.47 16.45
N ALA A 586 -6.49 12.09 15.32
CA ALA A 586 -5.07 12.24 15.09
C ALA A 586 -4.62 13.71 15.00
N VAL A 587 -5.36 14.55 14.26
CA VAL A 587 -5.08 15.99 14.14
C VAL A 587 -5.13 16.69 15.51
N LEU A 588 -6.18 16.42 16.30
CA LEU A 588 -6.33 17.01 17.64
C LEU A 588 -5.26 16.54 18.63
N ARG A 589 -4.68 15.38 18.41
CA ARG A 589 -3.53 14.86 19.19
C ARG A 589 -2.18 15.38 18.68
N GLY A 590 -2.15 16.18 17.61
CA GLY A 590 -0.92 16.70 17.00
C GLY A 590 -0.10 15.63 16.26
N CYS A 591 -0.75 14.54 15.81
CA CYS A 591 -0.09 13.48 15.07
C CYS A 591 0.05 13.84 13.57
N ASP A 592 1.09 13.34 12.93
CA ASP A 592 1.24 13.43 11.47
C ASP A 592 0.34 12.38 10.82
N VAL A 593 -0.77 12.80 10.23
CA VAL A 593 -1.78 11.90 9.66
C VAL A 593 -1.39 11.34 8.30
N ASP A 594 -0.52 12.05 7.57
CA ASP A 594 -0.05 11.61 6.24
C ASP A 594 1.12 10.63 6.33
N LYS A 595 1.99 10.83 7.34
CA LYS A 595 3.19 10.01 7.57
C LYS A 595 3.27 9.58 9.05
N PRO A 596 2.36 8.70 9.49
CA PRO A 596 2.35 8.23 10.87
C PRO A 596 3.61 7.40 11.17
N ARG A 597 4.12 7.52 12.42
CA ARG A 597 5.35 6.84 12.84
C ARG A 597 5.25 5.33 12.64
N ASN A 598 6.37 4.70 12.30
CA ASN A 598 6.53 3.25 12.14
C ASN A 598 5.59 2.61 11.10
N LEU A 599 5.08 3.38 10.14
CA LEU A 599 4.27 2.86 9.04
C LEU A 599 4.83 3.30 7.68
N ALA A 600 4.65 2.47 6.68
CA ALA A 600 4.96 2.74 5.29
C ALA A 600 3.73 2.47 4.42
N LYS A 601 3.58 3.22 3.31
CA LYS A 601 2.42 3.09 2.40
C LYS A 601 2.27 1.69 1.81
N SER A 602 3.37 0.99 1.57
CA SER A 602 3.38 -0.37 1.02
C SER A 602 4.57 -1.14 1.56
N VAL A 603 4.37 -2.39 1.97
CA VAL A 603 5.41 -3.28 2.49
C VAL A 603 5.85 -4.22 1.35
N THR A 604 7.07 -4.01 0.83
CA THR A 604 7.65 -4.77 -0.31
C THR A 604 8.79 -5.68 0.12
N VAL A 605 8.97 -5.84 1.42
CA VAL A 605 9.92 -6.77 2.02
C VAL A 605 9.17 -7.65 3.03
N GLU A 606 9.67 -8.83 3.25
CA GLU A 606 9.16 -9.75 4.24
C GLU A 606 9.80 -9.51 5.60
#